data_6186252aa6759562317d7beb82bb4d7d
#
_entry.id   6186252aa6759562317d7beb82bb4d7d
#
_cell.length_a   1.000
_cell.length_b   1.000
_cell.length_c   1.000
_cell.angle_alpha   90.00
_cell.angle_beta   90.00
_cell.angle_gamma   90.00
#
_symmetry.space_group_name_H-M   'P 1'
#
loop_
_entity.id
_entity.type
_entity.pdbx_description
1 polymer ?
#
loop_
_entity_poly.entity_id
_entity_poly.type
_entity_poly.pdbx_seq_one_letter_code
_entity_poly.pdbx_strand_id
1 'polypeptide(L)'
;MILLEMFTYPFILRAFVVGILVSVCAALLGVPLVLKRYSMIGDGLSHVSFGALSVAVACGWAPLPVSIPVVVVAALCLLRMTERSKLGADAAIAVVSASALAIGIIVTSLTTGMTTDVDSYMFGSILALSRADVALSIGVSAAVLVLFGLFYHQLFAITLVESFSRATGMKVGVYNTLLAVLTALTIVLGMRLMGAMLISSLVIFPALTAMRLKKSFFGVVVLAGCLSVVCFCVGLTASYLLSLPVGASVVVTSLAAFLVATIIGRARKS
;
A
#
# COMPACT_ATOMS: atom_id res chain seq x y z
N MET A 1 -10.68 -26.34 -15.64
CA MET A 1 -11.64 -26.66 -14.56
C MET A 1 -11.23 -26.03 -13.24
N ILE A 2 -10.02 -26.23 -12.72
CA ILE A 2 -9.57 -25.69 -11.41
C ILE A 2 -9.70 -24.17 -11.29
N LEU A 3 -9.42 -23.41 -12.33
CA LEU A 3 -9.54 -21.93 -12.32
C LEU A 3 -11.00 -21.45 -12.25
N LEU A 4 -11.95 -22.21 -12.79
CA LEU A 4 -13.38 -21.88 -12.71
C LEU A 4 -13.94 -22.25 -11.32
N GLU A 5 -13.45 -23.31 -10.71
CA GLU A 5 -13.78 -23.71 -9.35
C GLU A 5 -13.35 -22.67 -8.32
N MET A 6 -12.22 -21.98 -8.54
CA MET A 6 -11.73 -20.91 -7.68
C MET A 6 -12.76 -19.79 -7.53
N PHE A 7 -13.48 -19.41 -8.60
CA PHE A 7 -14.51 -18.36 -8.58
C PHE A 7 -15.85 -18.82 -7.98
N THR A 8 -16.03 -20.10 -7.70
CA THR A 8 -17.22 -20.62 -7.03
C THR A 8 -17.23 -20.28 -5.54
N TYR A 9 -16.06 -19.99 -4.96
CA TYR A 9 -15.94 -19.65 -3.54
C TYR A 9 -16.17 -18.15 -3.31
N PRO A 10 -17.24 -17.73 -2.55
CA PRO A 10 -17.56 -16.33 -2.35
C PRO A 10 -16.45 -15.50 -1.67
N PHE A 11 -15.62 -16.13 -0.84
CA PHE A 11 -14.52 -15.45 -0.17
C PHE A 11 -13.39 -15.08 -1.15
N ILE A 12 -13.11 -15.94 -2.15
CA ILE A 12 -12.10 -15.67 -3.17
C ILE A 12 -12.59 -14.52 -4.09
N LEU A 13 -13.85 -14.50 -4.47
CA LEU A 13 -14.41 -13.43 -5.27
C LEU A 13 -14.30 -12.06 -4.56
N ARG A 14 -14.62 -12.03 -3.25
CA ARG A 14 -14.43 -10.82 -2.43
C ARG A 14 -12.96 -10.38 -2.39
N ALA A 15 -12.05 -11.32 -2.17
CA ALA A 15 -10.62 -11.06 -2.16
C ALA A 15 -10.13 -10.50 -3.51
N PHE A 16 -10.62 -11.03 -4.63
CA PHE A 16 -10.31 -10.52 -5.95
C PHE A 16 -10.78 -9.08 -6.14
N VAL A 17 -12.04 -8.79 -5.84
CA VAL A 17 -12.59 -7.44 -6.04
C VAL A 17 -11.86 -6.42 -5.17
N VAL A 18 -11.74 -6.69 -3.88
CA VAL A 18 -11.08 -5.75 -2.97
C VAL A 18 -9.58 -5.67 -3.27
N GLY A 19 -8.96 -6.82 -3.57
CA GLY A 19 -7.54 -6.88 -3.90
C GLY A 19 -7.17 -6.09 -5.14
N ILE A 20 -7.95 -6.18 -6.20
CA ILE A 20 -7.75 -5.36 -7.41
C ILE A 20 -7.90 -3.87 -7.10
N LEU A 21 -8.95 -3.48 -6.36
CA LEU A 21 -9.16 -2.08 -6.00
C LEU A 21 -8.02 -1.51 -5.17
N VAL A 22 -7.59 -2.22 -4.12
CA VAL A 22 -6.49 -1.81 -3.26
C VAL A 22 -5.17 -1.80 -4.02
N SER A 23 -4.92 -2.79 -4.89
CA SER A 23 -3.69 -2.84 -5.68
C SER A 23 -3.58 -1.67 -6.66
N VAL A 24 -4.69 -1.28 -7.30
CA VAL A 24 -4.74 -0.07 -8.14
C VAL A 24 -4.47 1.18 -7.31
N CYS A 25 -5.13 1.37 -6.17
CA CYS A 25 -4.90 2.51 -5.28
C CYS A 25 -3.43 2.59 -4.85
N ALA A 26 -2.85 1.47 -4.42
CA ALA A 26 -1.45 1.38 -4.00
C ALA A 26 -0.48 1.77 -5.13
N ALA A 27 -0.70 1.25 -6.34
CA ALA A 27 0.15 1.55 -7.50
C ALA A 27 0.05 3.02 -7.95
N LEU A 28 -1.17 3.58 -7.97
CA LEU A 28 -1.39 4.99 -8.34
C LEU A 28 -0.71 5.94 -7.35
N LEU A 29 -0.88 5.71 -6.05
CA LEU A 29 -0.23 6.49 -5.00
C LEU A 29 1.28 6.22 -4.94
N GLY A 30 1.73 5.01 -5.29
CA GLY A 30 3.13 4.63 -5.35
C GLY A 30 3.95 5.50 -6.30
N VAL A 31 3.38 5.91 -7.45
CA VAL A 31 4.11 6.75 -8.43
C VAL A 31 4.57 8.07 -7.83
N PRO A 32 3.71 8.93 -7.27
CA PRO A 32 4.16 10.17 -6.64
C PRO A 32 5.04 9.94 -5.41
N LEU A 33 4.80 8.88 -4.61
CA LEU A 33 5.62 8.57 -3.44
C LEU A 33 7.05 8.19 -3.82
N VAL A 34 7.23 7.35 -4.82
CA VAL A 34 8.56 6.94 -5.31
C VAL A 34 9.30 8.14 -5.91
N LEU A 35 8.63 8.98 -6.70
CA LEU A 35 9.22 10.20 -7.27
C LEU A 35 9.63 11.21 -6.20
N LYS A 36 8.88 11.33 -5.12
CA LYS A 36 9.21 12.17 -3.95
C LYS A 36 10.24 11.54 -3.00
N ARG A 37 10.77 10.36 -3.30
CA ARG A 37 11.72 9.61 -2.46
C ARG A 37 11.13 9.16 -1.11
N TYR A 38 9.82 8.91 -1.07
CA TYR A 38 9.11 8.34 0.09
C TYR A 38 8.82 6.84 -0.11
N SER A 39 9.72 6.12 -0.79
CA SER A 39 9.49 4.72 -1.16
C SER A 39 9.17 3.81 0.04
N MET A 40 9.82 4.05 1.17
CA MET A 40 9.67 3.23 2.38
C MET A 40 8.44 3.59 3.22
N ILE A 41 7.65 4.61 2.84
CA ILE A 41 6.48 5.05 3.64
C ILE A 41 5.41 3.95 3.73
N GLY A 42 5.30 3.12 2.68
CA GLY A 42 4.40 1.98 2.66
C GLY A 42 4.71 0.97 3.75
N ASP A 43 5.98 0.62 3.89
CA ASP A 43 6.49 -0.28 4.91
C ASP A 43 6.33 0.32 6.31
N GLY A 44 6.76 1.56 6.49
CA GLY A 44 6.64 2.25 7.78
C GLY A 44 5.22 2.34 8.30
N LEU A 45 4.27 2.76 7.46
CA LEU A 45 2.87 2.87 7.85
C LEU A 45 2.19 1.50 8.03
N SER A 46 2.64 0.46 7.36
CA SER A 46 2.13 -0.90 7.60
C SER A 46 2.50 -1.40 9.00
N HIS A 47 3.72 -1.13 9.47
CA HIS A 47 4.11 -1.46 10.84
C HIS A 47 3.37 -0.61 11.89
N VAL A 48 3.08 0.66 11.60
CA VAL A 48 2.20 1.47 12.45
C VAL A 48 0.79 0.90 12.50
N SER A 49 0.26 0.45 11.36
CA SER A 49 -1.04 -0.21 11.29
C SER A 49 -1.06 -1.50 12.11
N PHE A 50 -0.01 -2.32 12.05
CA PHE A 50 0.13 -3.50 12.89
C PHE A 50 0.10 -3.16 14.37
N GLY A 51 0.90 -2.17 14.80
CA GLY A 51 0.90 -1.73 16.20
C GLY A 51 -0.48 -1.26 16.67
N ALA A 52 -1.15 -0.45 15.86
CA ALA A 52 -2.49 0.05 16.16
C ALA A 52 -3.54 -1.08 16.22
N LEU A 53 -3.47 -2.04 15.29
CA LEU A 53 -4.34 -3.22 15.28
C LEU A 53 -4.13 -4.08 16.53
N SER A 54 -2.88 -4.35 16.92
CA SER A 54 -2.54 -5.14 18.10
C SER A 54 -3.10 -4.51 19.37
N VAL A 55 -2.96 -3.19 19.53
CA VAL A 55 -3.54 -2.46 20.67
C VAL A 55 -5.06 -2.52 20.66
N ALA A 56 -5.69 -2.32 19.49
CA ALA A 56 -7.15 -2.37 19.37
C ALA A 56 -7.72 -3.74 19.77
N VAL A 57 -7.10 -4.82 19.28
CA VAL A 57 -7.51 -6.19 19.63
C VAL A 57 -7.29 -6.49 21.11
N ALA A 58 -6.16 -6.07 21.68
CA ALA A 58 -5.88 -6.24 23.12
C ALA A 58 -6.91 -5.53 24.02
N CYS A 59 -7.41 -4.37 23.57
CA CYS A 59 -8.46 -3.62 24.26
C CYS A 59 -9.89 -4.10 23.95
N GLY A 60 -10.07 -5.10 23.08
CA GLY A 60 -11.39 -5.56 22.65
C GLY A 60 -12.13 -4.58 21.73
N TRP A 61 -11.43 -3.62 21.12
CA TRP A 61 -12.00 -2.64 20.21
C TRP A 61 -12.02 -3.14 18.76
N ALA A 62 -12.89 -2.55 17.95
CA ALA A 62 -12.93 -2.86 16.52
C ALA A 62 -11.62 -2.41 15.83
N PRO A 63 -10.86 -3.33 15.20
CA PRO A 63 -9.50 -3.04 14.75
C PRO A 63 -9.39 -1.94 13.69
N LEU A 64 -10.24 -1.95 12.66
CA LEU A 64 -10.18 -0.96 11.55
C LEU A 64 -10.53 0.47 11.98
N PRO A 65 -11.61 0.73 12.72
CA PRO A 65 -11.96 2.07 13.19
C PRO A 65 -10.88 2.71 14.07
N VAL A 66 -10.06 1.91 14.76
CA VAL A 66 -8.97 2.40 15.60
C VAL A 66 -7.69 2.60 14.78
N SER A 67 -7.34 1.68 13.92
CA SER A 67 -6.09 1.78 13.14
C SER A 67 -6.13 2.88 12.09
N ILE A 68 -7.27 3.15 11.46
CA ILE A 68 -7.37 4.23 10.46
C ILE A 68 -6.91 5.58 11.02
N PRO A 69 -7.48 6.14 12.11
CA PRO A 69 -7.05 7.44 12.62
C PRO A 69 -5.60 7.42 13.11
N VAL A 70 -5.14 6.33 13.73
CA VAL A 70 -3.76 6.23 14.22
C VAL A 70 -2.76 6.30 13.06
N VAL A 71 -3.00 5.54 11.99
CA VAL A 71 -2.10 5.53 10.82
C VAL A 71 -2.16 6.85 10.05
N VAL A 72 -3.33 7.50 9.97
CA VAL A 72 -3.45 8.85 9.38
C VAL A 72 -2.64 9.86 10.18
N VAL A 73 -2.74 9.85 11.51
CA VAL A 73 -1.93 10.74 12.37
C VAL A 73 -0.43 10.45 12.20
N ALA A 74 -0.03 9.19 12.16
CA ALA A 74 1.36 8.80 11.91
C ALA A 74 1.87 9.27 10.54
N ALA A 75 1.06 9.13 9.48
CA ALA A 75 1.41 9.63 8.15
C ALA A 75 1.59 11.15 8.13
N LEU A 76 0.74 11.90 8.81
CA LEU A 76 0.87 13.35 8.95
C LEU A 76 2.08 13.75 9.79
N CYS A 77 2.39 13.00 10.85
CA CYS A 77 3.60 13.21 11.65
C CYS A 77 4.86 12.94 10.81
N LEU A 78 4.91 11.84 10.05
CA LEU A 78 6.01 11.52 9.14
C LEU A 78 6.20 12.62 8.09
N LEU A 79 5.13 13.09 7.48
CA LEU A 79 5.19 14.19 6.53
C LEU A 79 5.82 15.44 7.15
N ARG A 80 5.36 15.86 8.34
CA ARG A 80 5.89 17.02 9.04
C ARG A 80 7.33 16.84 9.50
N MET A 81 7.69 15.65 9.98
CA MET A 81 9.07 15.33 10.35
C MET A 81 10.01 15.46 9.15
N THR A 82 9.59 14.99 8.00
CA THR A 82 10.39 15.03 6.76
C THR A 82 10.51 16.45 6.20
N GLU A 83 9.46 17.28 6.30
CA GLU A 83 9.47 18.65 5.79
C GLU A 83 10.26 19.62 6.69
N ARG A 84 10.27 19.38 8.00
CA ARG A 84 10.81 20.35 9.00
C ARG A 84 12.12 19.93 9.64
N SER A 85 12.46 18.66 9.65
CA SER A 85 13.69 18.20 10.29
C SER A 85 14.82 18.01 9.28
N LYS A 86 16.06 18.08 9.77
CA LYS A 86 17.26 17.70 8.99
C LYS A 86 17.41 16.17 8.85
N LEU A 87 16.52 15.42 9.48
CA LEU A 87 16.47 13.96 9.35
C LEU A 87 15.96 13.60 7.95
N GLY A 88 16.65 12.73 7.27
CA GLY A 88 16.18 12.18 6.00
C GLY A 88 14.86 11.46 6.17
N ALA A 89 14.03 11.43 5.11
CA ALA A 89 12.73 10.74 5.12
C ALA A 89 12.84 9.30 5.63
N ASP A 90 13.86 8.58 5.16
CA ASP A 90 14.08 7.18 5.50
C ASP A 90 14.38 6.97 6.99
N ALA A 91 15.14 7.88 7.61
CA ALA A 91 15.44 7.80 9.05
C ALA A 91 14.17 8.04 9.90
N ALA A 92 13.34 9.01 9.53
CA ALA A 92 12.08 9.28 10.22
C ALA A 92 11.13 8.09 10.11
N ILE A 93 11.01 7.50 8.91
CA ILE A 93 10.19 6.31 8.67
C ILE A 93 10.73 5.14 9.50
N ALA A 94 12.03 4.90 9.51
CA ALA A 94 12.65 3.78 10.24
C ALA A 94 12.37 3.86 11.75
N VAL A 95 12.51 5.04 12.37
CA VAL A 95 12.23 5.23 13.80
C VAL A 95 10.77 4.94 14.14
N VAL A 96 9.83 5.52 13.37
CA VAL A 96 8.40 5.32 13.60
C VAL A 96 8.01 3.87 13.35
N SER A 97 8.51 3.26 12.29
CA SER A 97 8.28 1.87 11.92
C SER A 97 8.74 0.90 13.01
N ALA A 98 10.01 1.00 13.41
CA ALA A 98 10.59 0.11 14.43
C ALA A 98 9.88 0.24 15.78
N SER A 99 9.56 1.48 16.18
CA SER A 99 8.85 1.74 17.43
C SER A 99 7.43 1.14 17.44
N ALA A 100 6.70 1.35 16.35
CA ALA A 100 5.33 0.83 16.22
C ALA A 100 5.30 -0.70 16.17
N LEU A 101 6.24 -1.31 15.44
CA LEU A 101 6.39 -2.76 15.37
C LEU A 101 6.72 -3.35 16.75
N ALA A 102 7.66 -2.75 17.47
CA ALA A 102 8.05 -3.19 18.81
C ALA A 102 6.87 -3.12 19.78
N ILE A 103 6.10 -2.01 19.79
CA ILE A 103 4.90 -1.86 20.61
C ILE A 103 3.87 -2.95 20.25
N GLY A 104 3.62 -3.17 18.95
CA GLY A 104 2.70 -4.20 18.50
C GLY A 104 3.08 -5.60 18.98
N ILE A 105 4.36 -5.98 18.84
CA ILE A 105 4.87 -7.28 19.30
C ILE A 105 4.75 -7.43 20.83
N ILE A 106 5.11 -6.40 21.60
CA ILE A 106 4.99 -6.43 23.06
C ILE A 106 3.53 -6.63 23.47
N VAL A 107 2.60 -5.85 22.91
CA VAL A 107 1.17 -5.96 23.22
C VAL A 107 0.65 -7.36 22.87
N THR A 108 1.01 -7.87 21.71
CA THR A 108 0.62 -9.22 21.27
C THR A 108 1.17 -10.29 22.21
N SER A 109 2.41 -10.16 22.66
CA SER A 109 3.07 -11.12 23.57
C SER A 109 2.46 -11.11 24.98
N LEU A 110 1.97 -9.96 25.44
CA LEU A 110 1.31 -9.81 26.76
C LEU A 110 -0.15 -10.28 26.75
N THR A 111 -0.76 -10.39 25.59
CA THR A 111 -2.16 -10.78 25.46
C THR A 111 -2.25 -12.26 25.14
N THR A 112 -2.68 -13.07 26.11
CA THR A 112 -2.83 -14.51 25.97
C THR A 112 -3.81 -14.88 24.86
N GLY A 113 -3.36 -15.69 23.90
CA GLY A 113 -4.16 -16.19 22.76
C GLY A 113 -3.97 -15.44 21.44
N MET A 114 -3.19 -14.37 21.38
CA MET A 114 -2.92 -13.62 20.15
C MET A 114 -1.73 -14.13 19.32
N THR A 115 -1.01 -15.13 19.77
CA THR A 115 0.22 -15.61 19.08
C THR A 115 -0.03 -16.13 17.66
N THR A 116 -1.25 -16.55 17.36
CA THR A 116 -1.63 -17.09 16.04
C THR A 116 -1.91 -16.01 14.99
N ASP A 117 -2.14 -14.78 15.41
CA ASP A 117 -2.61 -13.73 14.49
C ASP A 117 -1.50 -12.85 13.91
N VAL A 118 -0.30 -12.82 14.51
CA VAL A 118 0.81 -11.98 14.04
C VAL A 118 1.23 -12.37 12.63
N ASP A 119 1.36 -13.67 12.35
CA ASP A 119 1.69 -14.17 11.03
C ASP A 119 0.62 -13.84 10.01
N SER A 120 -0.66 -13.91 10.41
CA SER A 120 -1.78 -13.52 9.56
C SER A 120 -1.77 -12.04 9.20
N TYR A 121 -1.33 -11.16 10.10
CA TYR A 121 -1.18 -9.73 9.82
C TYR A 121 0.02 -9.40 8.95
N MET A 122 1.12 -10.14 9.07
CA MET A 122 2.30 -9.92 8.24
C MET A 122 2.12 -10.43 6.81
N PHE A 123 1.49 -11.59 6.66
CA PHE A 123 1.33 -12.27 5.37
C PHE A 123 -0.07 -12.10 4.75
N GLY A 124 -1.01 -11.55 5.50
CA GLY A 124 -2.40 -11.37 5.11
C GLY A 124 -3.23 -12.66 5.25
N SER A 125 -4.50 -12.50 5.61
CA SER A 125 -5.48 -13.59 5.64
C SER A 125 -6.72 -13.20 4.85
N ILE A 126 -6.82 -13.70 3.65
CA ILE A 126 -8.00 -13.52 2.78
C ILE A 126 -9.26 -14.13 3.41
N LEU A 127 -9.09 -15.15 4.24
CA LEU A 127 -10.19 -15.87 4.90
C LEU A 127 -10.87 -15.05 6.02
N ALA A 128 -10.19 -14.04 6.57
CA ALA A 128 -10.67 -13.24 7.70
C ALA A 128 -11.59 -12.06 7.29
N LEU A 129 -11.98 -11.94 6.01
CA LEU A 129 -12.77 -10.82 5.49
C LEU A 129 -14.23 -10.90 5.88
N SER A 130 -14.68 -10.01 6.76
CA SER A 130 -16.11 -9.80 7.01
C SER A 130 -16.77 -9.03 5.84
N ARG A 131 -18.10 -9.16 5.71
CA ARG A 131 -18.86 -8.37 4.71
C ARG A 131 -18.72 -6.86 4.95
N ALA A 132 -18.65 -6.45 6.20
CA ALA A 132 -18.47 -5.04 6.57
C ALA A 132 -17.11 -4.52 6.14
N ASP A 133 -16.03 -5.31 6.33
CA ASP A 133 -14.68 -4.96 5.88
C ASP A 133 -14.59 -4.80 4.36
N VAL A 134 -15.27 -5.67 3.61
CA VAL A 134 -15.35 -5.58 2.14
C VAL A 134 -16.05 -4.29 1.70
N ALA A 135 -17.23 -3.99 2.28
CA ALA A 135 -17.97 -2.78 1.95
C ALA A 135 -17.16 -1.50 2.27
N LEU A 136 -16.52 -1.46 3.44
CA LEU A 136 -15.66 -0.36 3.86
C LEU A 136 -14.47 -0.21 2.90
N SER A 137 -13.83 -1.32 2.53
CA SER A 137 -12.67 -1.30 1.62
C SER A 137 -13.04 -0.81 0.22
N ILE A 138 -14.19 -1.23 -0.31
CA ILE A 138 -14.69 -0.74 -1.61
C ILE A 138 -14.98 0.77 -1.52
N GLY A 139 -15.68 1.21 -0.47
CA GLY A 139 -16.02 2.62 -0.29
C GLY A 139 -14.79 3.52 -0.18
N VAL A 140 -13.82 3.13 0.65
CA VAL A 140 -12.58 3.90 0.82
C VAL A 140 -11.72 3.84 -0.43
N SER A 141 -11.56 2.68 -1.07
CA SER A 141 -10.81 2.60 -2.33
C SER A 141 -11.44 3.44 -3.44
N ALA A 142 -12.76 3.43 -3.56
CA ALA A 142 -13.46 4.30 -4.50
C ALA A 142 -13.21 5.79 -4.20
N ALA A 143 -13.27 6.20 -2.93
CA ALA A 143 -12.96 7.56 -2.52
C ALA A 143 -11.51 7.94 -2.85
N VAL A 144 -10.54 7.05 -2.61
CA VAL A 144 -9.12 7.25 -2.96
C VAL A 144 -8.96 7.45 -4.46
N LEU A 145 -9.58 6.60 -5.28
CA LEU A 145 -9.50 6.70 -6.75
C LEU A 145 -10.13 7.98 -7.27
N VAL A 146 -11.30 8.36 -6.75
CA VAL A 146 -11.98 9.60 -7.13
C VAL A 146 -11.15 10.82 -6.75
N LEU A 147 -10.65 10.89 -5.51
CA LEU A 147 -9.83 12.00 -5.04
C LEU A 147 -8.50 12.07 -5.79
N PHE A 148 -7.86 10.94 -6.06
CA PHE A 148 -6.64 10.91 -6.88
C PHE A 148 -6.92 11.43 -8.30
N GLY A 149 -8.01 11.02 -8.92
CA GLY A 149 -8.43 11.49 -10.25
C GLY A 149 -8.76 12.97 -10.28
N LEU A 150 -9.54 13.48 -9.31
CA LEU A 150 -9.90 14.90 -9.21
C LEU A 150 -8.68 15.80 -9.01
N PHE A 151 -7.73 15.37 -8.17
CA PHE A 151 -6.52 16.14 -7.87
C PHE A 151 -5.30 15.69 -8.66
N TYR A 152 -5.48 14.92 -9.74
CA TYR A 152 -4.40 14.37 -10.55
C TYR A 152 -3.39 15.44 -11.01
N HIS A 153 -3.88 16.58 -11.56
CA HIS A 153 -3.02 17.64 -12.07
C HIS A 153 -2.22 18.32 -10.96
N GLN A 154 -2.83 18.53 -9.80
CA GLN A 154 -2.17 19.14 -8.65
C GLN A 154 -1.12 18.18 -8.06
N LEU A 155 -1.47 16.90 -7.92
CA LEU A 155 -0.54 15.86 -7.46
C LEU A 155 0.64 15.70 -8.42
N PHE A 156 0.39 15.75 -9.72
CA PHE A 156 1.44 15.77 -10.75
C PHE A 156 2.38 16.95 -10.57
N ALA A 157 1.84 18.18 -10.48
CA ALA A 157 2.64 19.39 -10.36
C ALA A 157 3.54 19.40 -9.12
N ILE A 158 2.99 19.05 -7.94
CA ILE A 158 3.76 19.01 -6.68
C ILE A 158 4.75 17.85 -6.62
N THR A 159 4.55 16.81 -7.41
CA THR A 159 5.43 15.65 -7.44
C THR A 159 6.69 15.94 -8.26
N LEU A 160 6.55 16.60 -9.39
CA LEU A 160 7.69 16.87 -10.28
C LEU A 160 8.48 18.12 -9.91
N VAL A 161 7.78 19.23 -9.62
CA VAL A 161 8.43 20.53 -9.36
C VAL A 161 7.74 21.26 -8.22
N GLU A 162 8.02 20.83 -6.99
CA GLU A 162 7.41 21.40 -5.79
C GLU A 162 7.72 22.89 -5.60
N SER A 163 8.97 23.32 -5.88
CA SER A 163 9.38 24.71 -5.78
C SER A 163 8.61 25.64 -6.75
N PHE A 164 8.39 25.19 -7.97
CA PHE A 164 7.59 25.90 -8.95
C PHE A 164 6.12 25.98 -8.53
N SER A 165 5.57 24.88 -8.05
CA SER A 165 4.19 24.83 -7.55
C SER A 165 3.96 25.81 -6.38
N ARG A 166 4.95 25.98 -5.50
CA ARG A 166 4.91 27.01 -4.44
C ARG A 166 4.97 28.42 -5.01
N ALA A 167 5.84 28.66 -5.99
CA ALA A 167 5.99 29.98 -6.61
C ALA A 167 4.72 30.44 -7.36
N THR A 168 3.96 29.50 -7.92
CA THR A 168 2.69 29.77 -8.59
C THR A 168 1.50 29.92 -7.64
N GLY A 169 1.72 29.93 -6.31
CA GLY A 169 0.68 30.13 -5.31
C GLY A 169 -0.11 28.86 -4.93
N MET A 170 0.27 27.69 -5.41
CA MET A 170 -0.37 26.43 -5.01
C MET A 170 -0.14 26.14 -3.53
N LYS A 171 -1.18 25.70 -2.83
CA LYS A 171 -1.10 25.28 -1.43
C LYS A 171 -0.48 23.87 -1.33
N VAL A 172 0.82 23.76 -1.60
CA VAL A 172 1.56 22.48 -1.66
C VAL A 172 1.34 21.63 -0.42
N GLY A 173 1.33 22.24 0.78
CA GLY A 173 1.10 21.52 2.03
C GLY A 173 -0.23 20.78 2.09
N VAL A 174 -1.29 21.35 1.49
CA VAL A 174 -2.61 20.70 1.45
C VAL A 174 -2.57 19.45 0.57
N TYR A 175 -1.94 19.52 -0.59
CA TYR A 175 -1.85 18.36 -1.49
C TYR A 175 -0.88 17.29 -0.99
N ASN A 176 0.20 17.67 -0.29
CA ASN A 176 1.07 16.72 0.40
C ASN A 176 0.31 16.00 1.53
N THR A 177 -0.49 16.76 2.30
CA THR A 177 -1.37 16.18 3.33
C THR A 177 -2.41 15.24 2.71
N LEU A 178 -3.03 15.64 1.61
CA LEU A 178 -3.97 14.78 0.88
C LEU A 178 -3.30 13.47 0.45
N LEU A 179 -2.12 13.55 -0.17
CA LEU A 179 -1.36 12.36 -0.59
C LEU A 179 -1.04 11.46 0.61
N ALA A 180 -0.61 12.01 1.74
CA ALA A 180 -0.31 11.26 2.95
C ALA A 180 -1.55 10.56 3.52
N VAL A 181 -2.70 11.23 3.56
CA VAL A 181 -3.97 10.66 4.03
C VAL A 181 -4.45 9.53 3.11
N LEU A 182 -4.46 9.76 1.78
CA LEU A 182 -4.84 8.72 0.82
C LEU A 182 -3.94 7.49 0.92
N THR A 183 -2.64 7.71 1.10
CA THR A 183 -1.67 6.64 1.30
C THR A 183 -1.95 5.87 2.60
N ALA A 184 -2.17 6.56 3.71
CA ALA A 184 -2.48 5.95 4.99
C ALA A 184 -3.74 5.07 4.92
N LEU A 185 -4.81 5.57 4.32
CA LEU A 185 -6.05 4.84 4.12
C LEU A 185 -5.83 3.57 3.28
N THR A 186 -5.12 3.68 2.17
CA THR A 186 -4.83 2.54 1.30
C THR A 186 -3.97 1.48 2.01
N ILE A 187 -2.97 1.91 2.80
CA ILE A 187 -2.09 1.00 3.53
C ILE A 187 -2.84 0.26 4.63
N VAL A 188 -3.68 0.94 5.43
CA VAL A 188 -4.46 0.28 6.49
C VAL A 188 -5.38 -0.80 5.91
N LEU A 189 -6.08 -0.48 4.84
CA LEU A 189 -6.94 -1.45 4.17
C LEU A 189 -6.14 -2.61 3.58
N GLY A 190 -5.08 -2.31 2.84
CA GLY A 190 -4.25 -3.30 2.20
C GLY A 190 -3.54 -4.21 3.19
N MET A 191 -3.01 -3.64 4.29
CA MET A 191 -2.34 -4.41 5.33
C MET A 191 -3.26 -5.44 5.97
N ARG A 192 -4.49 -5.07 6.30
CA ARG A 192 -5.45 -5.99 6.90
C ARG A 192 -5.86 -7.13 5.96
N LEU A 193 -5.99 -6.83 4.66
CA LEU A 193 -6.50 -7.78 3.66
C LEU A 193 -5.41 -8.67 3.08
N MET A 194 -4.25 -8.10 2.88
CA MET A 194 -3.16 -8.69 2.08
C MET A 194 -1.85 -8.84 2.85
N GLY A 195 -1.77 -8.25 4.05
CA GLY A 195 -0.56 -8.22 4.85
C GLY A 195 0.38 -7.05 4.54
N ALA A 196 1.26 -6.78 5.51
CA ALA A 196 2.22 -5.68 5.44
C ALA A 196 3.18 -5.81 4.25
N MET A 197 3.70 -7.01 4.01
CA MET A 197 4.66 -7.30 2.96
C MET A 197 4.09 -7.04 1.56
N LEU A 198 2.84 -7.43 1.31
CA LEU A 198 2.23 -7.29 0.00
C LEU A 198 1.89 -5.83 -0.29
N ILE A 199 1.30 -5.09 0.66
CA ILE A 199 0.91 -3.70 0.40
C ILE A 199 2.13 -2.81 0.12
N SER A 200 3.24 -3.00 0.86
CA SER A 200 4.49 -2.29 0.61
C SER A 200 5.04 -2.56 -0.79
N SER A 201 4.98 -3.81 -1.23
CA SER A 201 5.46 -4.19 -2.57
C SER A 201 4.57 -3.62 -3.67
N LEU A 202 3.25 -3.60 -3.51
CA LEU A 202 2.31 -3.04 -4.49
C LEU A 202 2.44 -1.52 -4.65
N VAL A 203 2.90 -0.81 -3.63
CA VAL A 203 3.23 0.62 -3.74
C VAL A 203 4.50 0.83 -4.57
N ILE A 204 5.52 0.00 -4.38
CA ILE A 204 6.87 0.24 -4.92
C ILE A 204 7.08 -0.40 -6.30
N PHE A 205 6.86 -1.73 -6.44
CA PHE A 205 7.24 -2.48 -7.65
C PHE A 205 6.53 -2.01 -8.91
N PRO A 206 5.18 -1.83 -8.94
CA PRO A 206 4.51 -1.40 -10.15
C PRO A 206 4.96 -0.01 -10.60
N ALA A 207 5.18 0.92 -9.65
CA ALA A 207 5.66 2.27 -9.92
C ALA A 207 7.08 2.24 -10.53
N LEU A 208 8.02 1.55 -9.90
CA LEU A 208 9.39 1.42 -10.41
C LEU A 208 9.44 0.71 -11.78
N THR A 209 8.63 -0.34 -11.96
CA THR A 209 8.53 -1.07 -13.23
C THR A 209 8.03 -0.18 -14.35
N ALA A 210 6.96 0.58 -14.09
CA ALA A 210 6.39 1.50 -15.06
C ALA A 210 7.35 2.64 -15.44
N MET A 211 8.12 3.18 -14.48
CA MET A 211 9.14 4.20 -14.73
C MET A 211 10.29 3.72 -15.62
N ARG A 212 10.57 2.40 -15.67
CA ARG A 212 11.56 1.83 -16.61
C ARG A 212 11.08 1.81 -18.05
N LEU A 213 9.76 1.70 -18.26
CA LEU A 213 9.15 1.49 -19.56
C LEU A 213 8.54 2.76 -20.17
N LYS A 214 8.10 3.71 -19.34
CA LYS A 214 7.45 4.95 -19.77
C LYS A 214 8.16 6.18 -19.23
N LYS A 215 8.16 7.26 -20.03
CA LYS A 215 8.78 8.55 -19.66
C LYS A 215 7.76 9.61 -19.23
N SER A 216 6.50 9.51 -19.68
CA SER A 216 5.45 10.45 -19.31
C SER A 216 4.80 10.04 -17.99
N PHE A 217 4.50 11.00 -17.11
CA PHE A 217 3.86 10.74 -15.82
C PHE A 217 2.54 9.99 -15.98
N PHE A 218 1.67 10.43 -16.92
CA PHE A 218 0.41 9.74 -17.20
C PHE A 218 0.64 8.28 -17.62
N GLY A 219 1.59 8.06 -18.54
CA GLY A 219 1.92 6.70 -18.99
C GLY A 219 2.48 5.82 -17.86
N VAL A 220 3.24 6.40 -16.92
CA VAL A 220 3.73 5.69 -15.73
C VAL A 220 2.58 5.32 -14.82
N VAL A 221 1.68 6.25 -14.52
CA VAL A 221 0.52 6.03 -13.63
C VAL A 221 -0.40 4.93 -14.18
N VAL A 222 -0.78 5.02 -15.46
CA VAL A 222 -1.63 4.01 -16.11
C VAL A 222 -0.95 2.65 -16.15
N LEU A 223 0.32 2.61 -16.57
CA LEU A 223 1.05 1.34 -16.65
C LEU A 223 1.27 0.73 -15.26
N ALA A 224 1.54 1.52 -14.23
CA ALA A 224 1.67 1.04 -12.86
C ALA A 224 0.36 0.39 -12.38
N GLY A 225 -0.79 1.03 -12.63
CA GLY A 225 -2.10 0.47 -12.32
C GLY A 225 -2.36 -0.87 -13.03
N CYS A 226 -2.10 -0.94 -14.34
CA CYS A 226 -2.25 -2.19 -15.10
C CYS A 226 -1.33 -3.30 -14.58
N LEU A 227 -0.04 -2.99 -14.36
CA LEU A 227 0.94 -3.95 -13.83
C LEU A 227 0.54 -4.47 -12.46
N SER A 228 0.06 -3.59 -11.59
CA SER A 228 -0.41 -3.95 -10.25
C SER A 228 -1.54 -4.98 -10.31
N VAL A 229 -2.56 -4.74 -11.14
CA VAL A 229 -3.67 -5.67 -11.34
C VAL A 229 -3.19 -7.01 -11.88
N VAL A 230 -2.35 -7.00 -12.91
CA VAL A 230 -1.82 -8.23 -13.51
C VAL A 230 -0.99 -9.02 -12.50
N CYS A 231 -0.06 -8.37 -11.79
CA CYS A 231 0.76 -9.03 -10.79
C CYS A 231 -0.08 -9.59 -9.63
N PHE A 232 -1.10 -8.85 -9.20
CA PHE A 232 -2.02 -9.32 -8.17
C PHE A 232 -2.81 -10.55 -8.63
N CYS A 233 -3.44 -10.50 -9.81
CA CYS A 233 -4.21 -11.63 -10.35
C CYS A 233 -3.35 -12.88 -10.56
N VAL A 234 -2.16 -12.73 -11.15
CA VAL A 234 -1.24 -13.85 -11.38
C VAL A 234 -0.72 -14.42 -10.06
N GLY A 235 -0.32 -13.55 -9.13
CA GLY A 235 0.19 -13.98 -7.82
C GLY A 235 -0.87 -14.68 -6.97
N LEU A 236 -2.13 -14.17 -6.97
CA LEU A 236 -3.24 -14.80 -6.28
C LEU A 236 -3.59 -16.17 -6.88
N THR A 237 -3.58 -16.26 -8.21
CA THR A 237 -3.80 -17.53 -8.90
C THR A 237 -2.69 -18.54 -8.60
N ALA A 238 -1.44 -18.10 -8.63
CA ALA A 238 -0.30 -18.95 -8.29
C ALA A 238 -0.37 -19.43 -6.82
N SER A 239 -0.75 -18.54 -5.91
CA SER A 239 -0.98 -18.87 -4.50
C SER A 239 -2.02 -19.99 -4.34
N TYR A 240 -3.14 -19.88 -5.04
CA TYR A 240 -4.20 -20.89 -4.99
C TYR A 240 -3.76 -22.24 -5.54
N LEU A 241 -3.05 -22.25 -6.68
CA LEU A 241 -2.60 -23.50 -7.33
C LEU A 241 -1.50 -24.22 -6.57
N LEU A 242 -0.61 -23.46 -5.93
CA LEU A 242 0.59 -23.99 -5.25
C LEU A 242 0.45 -24.03 -3.73
N SER A 243 -0.71 -23.63 -3.18
CA SER A 243 -0.96 -23.54 -1.72
C SER A 243 0.09 -22.68 -1.00
N LEU A 244 0.50 -21.56 -1.62
CA LEU A 244 1.50 -20.63 -1.08
C LEU A 244 0.82 -19.42 -0.40
N PRO A 245 1.53 -18.72 0.52
CA PRO A 245 1.03 -17.45 1.06
C PRO A 245 0.80 -16.42 -0.05
N VAL A 246 -0.39 -15.81 -0.08
CA VAL A 246 -0.80 -14.89 -1.15
C VAL A 246 0.14 -13.69 -1.26
N GLY A 247 0.48 -13.08 -0.12
CA GLY A 247 1.39 -11.93 -0.09
C GLY A 247 2.71 -12.22 -0.77
N ALA A 248 3.37 -13.32 -0.40
CA ALA A 248 4.66 -13.72 -0.97
C ALA A 248 4.57 -14.01 -2.47
N SER A 249 3.52 -14.70 -2.93
CA SER A 249 3.31 -15.04 -4.34
C SER A 249 3.18 -13.79 -5.22
N VAL A 250 2.43 -12.78 -4.77
CA VAL A 250 2.27 -11.51 -5.50
C VAL A 250 3.56 -10.70 -5.50
N VAL A 251 4.32 -10.69 -4.40
CA VAL A 251 5.62 -10.01 -4.32
C VAL A 251 6.60 -10.62 -5.32
N VAL A 252 6.71 -11.95 -5.37
CA VAL A 252 7.60 -12.66 -6.32
C VAL A 252 7.18 -12.38 -7.77
N THR A 253 5.88 -12.37 -8.05
CA THR A 253 5.36 -12.02 -9.38
C THR A 253 5.72 -10.57 -9.76
N SER A 254 5.59 -9.65 -8.81
CA SER A 254 5.94 -8.22 -9.01
C SER A 254 7.45 -8.03 -9.23
N LEU A 255 8.28 -8.79 -8.50
CA LEU A 255 9.73 -8.82 -8.68
C LEU A 255 10.09 -9.34 -10.08
N ALA A 256 9.47 -10.44 -10.51
CA ALA A 256 9.70 -10.99 -11.85
C ALA A 256 9.34 -9.96 -12.95
N ALA A 257 8.19 -9.29 -12.82
CA ALA A 257 7.78 -8.22 -13.73
C ALA A 257 8.80 -7.07 -13.76
N PHE A 258 9.32 -6.66 -12.60
CA PHE A 258 10.35 -5.62 -12.50
C PHE A 258 11.67 -6.02 -13.18
N LEU A 259 12.12 -7.26 -13.00
CA LEU A 259 13.34 -7.78 -13.64
C LEU A 259 13.20 -7.81 -15.16
N VAL A 260 12.08 -8.33 -15.66
CA VAL A 260 11.77 -8.34 -17.11
C VAL A 260 11.75 -6.92 -17.67
N ALA A 261 11.05 -5.99 -17.02
CA ALA A 261 11.00 -4.59 -17.46
C ALA A 261 12.39 -3.92 -17.43
N THR A 262 13.25 -4.29 -16.50
CA THR A 262 14.62 -3.76 -16.42
C THR A 262 15.47 -4.25 -17.58
N ILE A 263 15.34 -5.51 -17.98
CA ILE A 263 16.03 -6.08 -19.16
C ILE A 263 15.56 -5.40 -20.43
N ILE A 264 14.23 -5.28 -20.63
CA ILE A 264 13.63 -4.61 -21.79
C ILE A 264 14.05 -3.12 -21.84
N GLY A 265 14.05 -2.45 -20.69
CA GLY A 265 14.44 -1.04 -20.62
C GLY A 265 15.92 -0.80 -20.94
N ARG A 266 16.80 -1.77 -20.63
CA ARG A 266 18.23 -1.72 -21.07
C ARG A 266 18.37 -1.95 -22.55
N ALA A 267 17.70 -2.96 -23.12
CA ALA A 267 17.74 -3.27 -24.55
C ALA A 267 17.24 -2.13 -25.45
N ARG A 268 16.34 -1.27 -24.95
CA ARG A 268 15.85 -0.08 -25.66
C ARG A 268 16.80 1.12 -25.62
N LYS A 269 17.79 1.10 -24.74
CA LYS A 269 18.78 2.18 -24.60
C LYS A 269 20.10 1.88 -25.30
N SER A 270 20.34 0.62 -25.61
CA SER A 270 21.40 0.15 -26.51
C SER A 270 20.97 0.25 -27.97
#